data_a65bcc88ab9ab84f870f1f22d4c16e1d
#
_entry.id   a65bcc88ab9ab84f870f1f22d4c16e1d
#
_cell.length_a   1.000
_cell.length_b   1.000
_cell.length_c   1.000
_cell.angle_alpha   90.00
_cell.angle_beta   90.00
_cell.angle_gamma   90.00
#
_symmetry.space_group_name_H-M   'P 1'
#
loop_
_entity.id
_entity.type
_entity.pdbx_description
1 polymer ?
#
loop_
_entity_poly.entity_id
_entity_poly.type
_entity_poly.pdbx_seq_one_letter_code
_entity_poly.pdbx_strand_id
1 'polypeptide(L)'
;GLAGQALLKLGIESIDALDLSGAMLEVASDKKIYNNLFTEDITKPIKVFNHLYQGIISSGTFTHGHVGPDAIENLLAVAQEGACIALSVNKDHWLKKGFSTKFQELDHTIEQLLLHEVLIYGANSEVDHRNDLAIVVTFKKV
;
A
#
# COMPACT_ATOMS: atom_id res chain seq x y z
N GLY A 1 -0.31 2.70 -11.49
CA GLY A 1 0.90 3.45 -11.67
C GLY A 1 0.90 4.91 -11.25
N LEU A 2 -0.19 5.50 -10.69
CA LEU A 2 -0.22 6.91 -10.26
C LEU A 2 0.68 7.15 -9.03
N ALA A 3 0.72 6.20 -8.10
CA ALA A 3 1.56 6.28 -6.91
C ALA A 3 3.05 6.36 -7.28
N GLY A 4 3.51 5.54 -8.22
CA GLY A 4 4.90 5.59 -8.71
C GLY A 4 5.25 6.93 -9.38
N GLN A 5 4.32 7.51 -10.13
CA GLN A 5 4.54 8.85 -10.70
C GLN A 5 4.67 9.95 -9.63
N ALA A 6 3.91 9.82 -8.54
CA ALA A 6 4.03 10.75 -7.42
C ALA A 6 5.38 10.59 -6.70
N LEU A 7 5.85 9.35 -6.49
CA LEU A 7 7.18 9.08 -5.91
C LEU A 7 8.30 9.65 -6.77
N LEU A 8 8.23 9.47 -8.10
CA LEU A 8 9.23 10.03 -9.01
C LEU A 8 9.30 11.55 -8.93
N LYS A 9 8.16 12.24 -8.82
CA LYS A 9 8.13 13.71 -8.62
C LYS A 9 8.76 14.15 -7.30
N LEU A 10 8.81 13.28 -6.31
CA LEU A 10 9.48 13.51 -5.03
C LEU A 10 10.97 13.11 -5.04
N GLY A 11 11.51 12.72 -6.21
CA GLY A 11 12.91 12.36 -6.38
C GLY A 11 13.25 10.91 -6.05
N ILE A 12 12.25 10.05 -5.92
CA ILE A 12 12.47 8.61 -5.73
C ILE A 12 12.51 7.95 -7.10
N GLU A 13 13.71 7.53 -7.53
CA GLU A 13 13.95 7.03 -8.88
C GLU A 13 13.99 5.51 -8.98
N SER A 14 14.32 4.81 -7.90
CA SER A 14 14.37 3.34 -7.87
C SER A 14 13.05 2.79 -7.35
N ILE A 15 12.15 2.43 -8.26
CA ILE A 15 10.79 2.02 -7.95
C ILE A 15 10.50 0.69 -8.66
N ASP A 16 10.04 -0.27 -7.88
CA ASP A 16 9.42 -1.50 -8.38
C ASP A 16 7.90 -1.43 -8.16
N ALA A 17 7.13 -2.10 -9.00
CA ALA A 17 5.69 -2.22 -8.82
C ALA A 17 5.25 -3.67 -8.72
N LEU A 18 4.23 -3.87 -7.89
CA LEU A 18 3.59 -5.16 -7.70
C LEU A 18 2.08 -4.99 -7.80
N ASP A 19 1.44 -5.86 -8.55
CA ASP A 19 -0.01 -5.94 -8.67
C ASP A 19 -0.42 -7.40 -8.92
N LEU A 20 -1.61 -7.78 -8.50
CA LEU A 20 -2.21 -9.07 -8.83
C LEU A 20 -2.63 -9.13 -10.31
N SER A 21 -2.97 -7.99 -10.90
CA SER A 21 -3.45 -7.85 -12.27
C SER A 21 -2.31 -7.59 -13.25
N GLY A 22 -2.00 -8.56 -14.11
CA GLY A 22 -1.05 -8.38 -15.19
C GLY A 22 -1.44 -7.23 -16.13
N ALA A 23 -2.73 -7.03 -16.41
CA ALA A 23 -3.22 -5.92 -17.23
C ALA A 23 -2.91 -4.55 -16.61
N MET A 24 -3.01 -4.43 -15.28
CA MET A 24 -2.62 -3.20 -14.57
C MET A 24 -1.12 -2.96 -14.62
N LEU A 25 -0.32 -4.01 -14.62
CA LEU A 25 1.13 -3.92 -14.77
C LEU A 25 1.53 -3.54 -16.20
N GLU A 26 0.80 -3.98 -17.22
CA GLU A 26 1.01 -3.53 -18.60
C GLU A 26 0.82 -2.01 -18.71
N VAL A 27 -0.28 -1.47 -18.15
CA VAL A 27 -0.52 -0.02 -18.10
C VAL A 27 0.57 0.71 -17.30
N ALA A 28 1.07 0.11 -16.23
CA ALA A 28 2.18 0.66 -15.45
C ALA A 28 3.49 0.67 -16.24
N SER A 29 3.74 -0.39 -17.03
CA SER A 29 4.93 -0.53 -17.90
C SER A 29 5.05 0.62 -18.90
N ASP A 30 3.93 1.06 -19.47
CA ASP A 30 3.89 2.16 -20.45
C ASP A 30 4.39 3.49 -19.87
N LYS A 31 4.38 3.64 -18.57
CA LYS A 31 4.90 4.84 -17.88
C LYS A 31 6.43 4.91 -17.85
N LYS A 32 7.12 3.79 -18.06
CA LYS A 32 8.60 3.67 -18.11
C LYS A 32 9.33 4.27 -16.88
N ILE A 33 8.70 4.13 -15.71
CA ILE A 33 9.24 4.65 -14.44
C ILE A 33 9.62 3.54 -13.44
N TYR A 34 9.27 2.29 -13.72
CA TYR A 34 9.52 1.16 -12.84
C TYR A 34 10.73 0.35 -13.33
N ASN A 35 11.59 -0.05 -12.39
CA ASN A 35 12.71 -0.93 -12.68
C ASN A 35 12.24 -2.37 -12.92
N ASN A 36 11.31 -2.84 -12.07
CA ASN A 36 10.73 -4.17 -12.17
C ASN A 36 9.21 -4.11 -11.95
N LEU A 37 8.50 -5.06 -12.56
CA LEU A 37 7.07 -5.25 -12.44
C LEU A 37 6.80 -6.69 -12.05
N PHE A 38 6.11 -6.90 -10.92
CA PHE A 38 5.86 -8.23 -10.36
C PHE A 38 4.36 -8.52 -10.29
N THR A 39 3.94 -9.62 -10.90
CA THR A 39 2.57 -10.15 -10.73
C THR A 39 2.55 -11.05 -9.51
N GLU A 40 2.10 -10.53 -8.37
CA GLU A 40 2.09 -11.23 -7.09
C GLU A 40 0.83 -10.93 -6.28
N ASP A 41 0.46 -11.87 -5.44
CA ASP A 41 -0.65 -11.77 -4.51
C ASP A 41 -0.13 -11.45 -3.11
N ILE A 42 -0.32 -10.23 -2.64
CA ILE A 42 0.16 -9.82 -1.31
C ILE A 42 -0.53 -10.51 -0.14
N THR A 43 -1.62 -11.23 -0.37
CA THR A 43 -2.25 -12.07 0.66
C THR A 43 -1.45 -13.35 0.94
N LYS A 44 -0.41 -13.60 0.18
CA LYS A 44 0.52 -14.72 0.28
C LYS A 44 1.95 -14.24 0.49
N PRO A 45 2.85 -15.09 0.99
CA PRO A 45 4.27 -14.74 1.07
C PRO A 45 4.83 -14.32 -0.29
N ILE A 46 5.38 -13.11 -0.35
CA ILE A 46 5.98 -12.55 -1.57
C ILE A 46 7.33 -13.21 -1.81
N LYS A 47 7.53 -13.81 -2.98
CA LYS A 47 8.69 -14.71 -3.27
C LYS A 47 9.72 -14.13 -4.22
N VAL A 48 9.46 -13.01 -4.86
CA VAL A 48 10.24 -12.54 -6.02
C VAL A 48 11.38 -11.59 -5.71
N PHE A 49 11.65 -11.31 -4.45
CA PHE A 49 12.60 -10.25 -4.10
C PHE A 49 13.94 -10.83 -3.60
N ASN A 50 15.01 -10.40 -4.26
CA ASN A 50 16.39 -10.65 -3.81
C ASN A 50 16.92 -9.54 -2.90
N HIS A 51 16.13 -8.52 -2.62
CA HIS A 51 16.48 -7.39 -1.77
C HIS A 51 15.27 -6.93 -0.97
N LEU A 52 15.53 -6.20 0.10
CA LEU A 52 14.50 -5.59 0.93
C LEU A 52 14.32 -4.11 0.55
N TYR A 53 13.09 -3.62 0.71
CA TYR A 53 12.71 -2.26 0.33
C TYR A 53 12.87 -1.28 1.50
N GLN A 54 13.37 -0.10 1.21
CA GLN A 54 13.46 1.03 2.16
C GLN A 54 12.13 1.76 2.35
N GLY A 55 11.22 1.60 1.41
CA GLY A 55 9.89 2.18 1.46
C GLY A 55 8.87 1.33 0.70
N ILE A 56 7.66 1.27 1.24
CA ILE A 56 6.54 0.58 0.61
C ILE A 56 5.33 1.51 0.64
N ILE A 57 4.70 1.69 -0.51
CA ILE A 57 3.45 2.44 -0.60
C ILE A 57 2.38 1.59 -1.28
N SER A 58 1.17 1.64 -0.76
CA SER A 58 0.02 0.97 -1.35
C SER A 58 -1.19 1.90 -1.38
N SER A 59 -1.76 2.05 -2.57
CA SER A 59 -2.96 2.85 -2.79
C SER A 59 -3.99 2.04 -3.58
N GLY A 60 -5.22 1.95 -3.05
CA GLY A 60 -6.31 1.23 -3.69
C GLY A 60 -6.33 -0.28 -3.54
N THR A 61 -5.40 -0.87 -2.79
CA THR A 61 -5.31 -2.32 -2.57
C THR A 61 -6.20 -2.81 -1.43
N PHE A 62 -6.19 -2.08 -0.31
CA PHE A 62 -6.96 -2.42 0.89
C PHE A 62 -8.36 -1.80 0.84
N THR A 63 -9.18 -2.30 -0.09
CA THR A 63 -10.54 -1.81 -0.33
C THR A 63 -11.49 -2.96 -0.60
N HIS A 64 -12.79 -2.74 -0.33
CA HIS A 64 -13.93 -3.59 -0.71
C HIS A 64 -13.76 -5.12 -0.52
N GLY A 65 -13.12 -5.54 0.56
CA GLY A 65 -13.21 -6.91 1.04
C GLY A 65 -12.19 -7.90 0.49
N HIS A 66 -11.28 -7.49 -0.40
CA HIS A 66 -10.36 -8.44 -1.04
C HIS A 66 -9.07 -8.69 -0.25
N VAL A 67 -8.43 -7.64 0.27
CA VAL A 67 -7.17 -7.75 1.00
C VAL A 67 -7.37 -7.34 2.46
N GLY A 68 -7.20 -8.29 3.36
CA GLY A 68 -7.31 -8.07 4.80
C GLY A 68 -5.99 -7.60 5.43
N PRO A 69 -6.02 -7.32 6.75
CA PRO A 69 -4.86 -6.78 7.48
C PRO A 69 -3.67 -7.76 7.58
N ASP A 70 -3.89 -9.06 7.42
CA ASP A 70 -2.79 -10.06 7.46
C ASP A 70 -1.76 -9.86 6.34
N ALA A 71 -2.17 -9.25 5.22
CA ALA A 71 -1.24 -8.90 4.14
C ALA A 71 -0.13 -7.92 4.58
N ILE A 72 -0.33 -7.17 5.67
CA ILE A 72 0.68 -6.26 6.21
C ILE A 72 1.95 -7.03 6.63
N GLU A 73 1.82 -8.23 7.16
CA GLU A 73 2.96 -9.07 7.53
C GLU A 73 3.80 -9.46 6.30
N ASN A 74 3.15 -9.75 5.17
CA ASN A 74 3.86 -10.04 3.91
C ASN A 74 4.60 -8.81 3.36
N LEU A 75 4.05 -7.60 3.55
CA LEU A 75 4.75 -6.37 3.20
C LEU A 75 5.95 -6.11 4.15
N LEU A 76 5.77 -6.34 5.45
CA LEU A 76 6.86 -6.23 6.41
C LEU A 76 7.98 -7.23 6.13
N ALA A 77 7.66 -8.43 5.62
CA ALA A 77 8.67 -9.44 5.28
C ALA A 77 9.63 -8.98 4.15
N VAL A 78 9.19 -8.10 3.26
CA VAL A 78 10.02 -7.55 2.17
C VAL A 78 10.54 -6.13 2.46
N ALA A 79 10.22 -5.58 3.62
CA ALA A 79 10.74 -4.31 4.10
C ALA A 79 12.02 -4.52 4.92
N GLN A 80 13.02 -3.66 4.75
CA GLN A 80 14.19 -3.64 5.62
C GLN A 80 13.89 -2.94 6.96
N GLU A 81 14.77 -3.10 7.94
CA GLU A 81 14.71 -2.33 9.19
C GLU A 81 14.73 -0.82 8.90
N GLY A 82 13.89 -0.07 9.59
CA GLY A 82 13.72 1.37 9.38
C GLY A 82 12.91 1.75 8.12
N ALA A 83 12.45 0.80 7.32
CA ALA A 83 11.65 1.08 6.13
C ALA A 83 10.36 1.83 6.49
N CYS A 84 10.04 2.84 5.70
CA CYS A 84 8.80 3.60 5.81
C CYS A 84 7.69 2.94 5.01
N ILE A 85 6.56 2.67 5.64
CA ILE A 85 5.39 2.08 4.98
C ILE A 85 4.22 3.05 5.03
N ALA A 86 3.54 3.23 3.90
CA ALA A 86 2.33 4.05 3.79
C ALA A 86 1.24 3.28 3.03
N LEU A 87 0.12 3.03 3.69
CA LEU A 87 -1.00 2.26 3.14
C LEU A 87 -2.27 3.10 3.17
N SER A 88 -3.02 3.10 2.07
CA SER A 88 -4.37 3.66 2.03
C SER A 88 -5.38 2.52 2.18
N VAL A 89 -6.20 2.59 3.21
CA VAL A 89 -7.23 1.59 3.54
C VAL A 89 -8.59 2.27 3.52
N ASN A 90 -9.56 1.71 2.79
CA ASN A 90 -10.93 2.21 2.84
C ASN A 90 -11.43 2.19 4.29
N LYS A 91 -12.09 3.26 4.75
CA LYS A 91 -12.51 3.41 6.16
C LYS A 91 -13.48 2.31 6.60
N ASP A 92 -14.46 1.94 5.78
CA ASP A 92 -15.40 0.87 6.10
C ASP A 92 -14.69 -0.47 6.19
N HIS A 93 -13.74 -0.71 5.30
CA HIS A 93 -12.89 -1.91 5.30
C HIS A 93 -12.02 -1.97 6.56
N TRP A 94 -11.43 -0.83 6.96
CA TRP A 94 -10.69 -0.71 8.22
C TRP A 94 -11.53 -1.15 9.43
N LEU A 95 -12.75 -0.61 9.54
CA LEU A 95 -13.65 -0.90 10.66
C LEU A 95 -14.13 -2.35 10.68
N LYS A 96 -14.39 -2.94 9.51
CA LYS A 96 -14.99 -4.28 9.39
C LYS A 96 -13.98 -5.43 9.43
N LYS A 97 -12.71 -5.20 9.10
CA LYS A 97 -11.72 -6.28 8.89
C LYS A 97 -10.67 -6.40 9.98
N GLY A 98 -10.76 -5.63 11.06
CA GLY A 98 -9.88 -5.80 12.21
C GLY A 98 -8.48 -5.21 12.04
N PHE A 99 -8.32 -4.18 11.22
CA PHE A 99 -7.02 -3.49 11.05
C PHE A 99 -6.48 -2.94 12.37
N SER A 100 -7.33 -2.35 13.20
CA SER A 100 -6.91 -1.83 14.52
C SER A 100 -6.31 -2.92 15.39
N THR A 101 -6.92 -4.11 15.42
CA THR A 101 -6.40 -5.27 16.16
C THR A 101 -5.06 -5.73 15.59
N LYS A 102 -4.94 -5.83 14.25
CA LYS A 102 -3.69 -6.21 13.60
C LYS A 102 -2.56 -5.24 13.94
N PHE A 103 -2.79 -3.94 13.92
CA PHE A 103 -1.75 -2.97 14.30
C PHE A 103 -1.37 -3.04 15.79
N GLN A 104 -2.29 -3.45 16.67
CA GLN A 104 -1.94 -3.76 18.06
C GLN A 104 -1.06 -5.01 18.17
N GLU A 105 -1.36 -6.07 17.41
CA GLU A 105 -0.54 -7.28 17.34
C GLU A 105 0.88 -7.01 16.82
N LEU A 106 1.03 -6.05 15.90
CA LEU A 106 2.29 -5.67 15.29
C LEU A 106 3.12 -4.65 16.12
N ASP A 107 2.65 -4.26 17.30
CA ASP A 107 3.25 -3.21 18.14
C ASP A 107 4.77 -3.39 18.38
N HIS A 108 5.25 -4.65 18.45
CA HIS A 108 6.67 -4.95 18.63
C HIS A 108 7.49 -4.97 17.33
N THR A 109 6.85 -4.90 16.18
CA THR A 109 7.49 -4.99 14.85
C THR A 109 7.45 -3.69 14.07
N ILE A 110 6.71 -2.70 14.58
CA ILE A 110 6.55 -1.39 13.95
C ILE A 110 6.72 -0.27 14.97
N GLU A 111 7.05 0.91 14.49
CA GLU A 111 7.14 2.13 15.27
C GLU A 111 6.56 3.33 14.51
N GLN A 112 6.35 4.45 15.19
CA GLN A 112 5.87 5.70 14.61
C GLN A 112 4.55 5.55 13.83
N LEU A 113 3.62 4.76 14.37
CA LEU A 113 2.30 4.55 13.77
C LEU A 113 1.48 5.84 13.80
N LEU A 114 1.09 6.33 12.62
CA LEU A 114 0.22 7.50 12.44
C LEU A 114 -0.97 7.12 11.55
N LEU A 115 -2.14 7.63 11.90
CA LEU A 115 -3.38 7.42 11.16
C LEU A 115 -3.94 8.78 10.73
N HIS A 116 -4.24 8.91 9.44
CA HIS A 116 -4.85 10.11 8.87
C HIS A 116 -6.11 9.73 8.10
N GLU A 117 -7.23 10.34 8.44
CA GLU A 117 -8.46 10.19 7.68
C GLU A 117 -8.49 11.19 6.52
N VAL A 118 -8.72 10.71 5.31
CA VAL A 118 -8.73 11.53 4.10
C VAL A 118 -9.92 11.17 3.21
N LEU A 119 -10.40 12.13 2.42
CA LEU A 119 -11.37 11.87 1.35
C LEU A 119 -10.68 11.13 0.21
N ILE A 120 -11.29 10.01 -0.25
CA ILE A 120 -10.75 9.20 -1.36
C ILE A 120 -10.89 9.96 -2.68
N TYR A 121 -12.03 10.63 -2.88
CA TYR A 121 -12.35 11.36 -4.09
C TYR A 121 -12.46 12.86 -3.81
N GLY A 122 -11.95 13.66 -4.74
CA GLY A 122 -12.06 15.11 -4.67
C GLY A 122 -13.51 15.58 -4.89
N ALA A 123 -13.77 16.88 -4.69
CA ALA A 123 -15.08 17.52 -4.77
C ALA A 123 -15.83 17.32 -6.11
N ASN A 124 -15.16 16.88 -7.16
CA ASN A 124 -15.70 16.63 -8.51
C ASN A 124 -16.05 15.18 -8.79
N SER A 125 -16.00 14.29 -7.81
CA SER A 125 -16.39 12.90 -7.96
C SER A 125 -17.91 12.71 -8.07
N GLU A 126 -18.35 11.57 -8.60
CA GLU A 126 -19.76 11.20 -8.65
C GLU A 126 -20.41 11.23 -7.28
N VAL A 127 -21.72 11.58 -7.21
CA VAL A 127 -22.44 11.86 -5.96
C VAL A 127 -22.35 10.73 -4.95
N ASP A 128 -22.33 9.46 -5.41
CA ASP A 128 -22.35 8.27 -4.54
C ASP A 128 -21.02 8.00 -3.80
N HIS A 129 -19.91 8.60 -4.25
CA HIS A 129 -18.57 8.37 -3.69
C HIS A 129 -17.90 9.62 -3.07
N ARG A 130 -18.61 10.76 -3.03
CA ARG A 130 -18.05 12.03 -2.52
C ARG A 130 -17.60 11.98 -1.06
N ASN A 131 -18.23 11.13 -0.26
CA ASN A 131 -17.98 11.01 1.17
C ASN A 131 -17.16 9.74 1.52
N ASP A 132 -16.66 9.00 0.54
CA ASP A 132 -15.84 7.85 0.79
C ASP A 132 -14.51 8.29 1.42
N LEU A 133 -14.23 7.73 2.59
CA LEU A 133 -13.06 8.05 3.38
C LEU A 133 -12.05 6.90 3.34
N ALA A 134 -10.78 7.25 3.35
CA ALA A 134 -9.69 6.32 3.59
C ALA A 134 -8.95 6.68 4.87
N ILE A 135 -8.43 5.66 5.51
CA ILE A 135 -7.39 5.79 6.53
C ILE A 135 -6.05 5.65 5.82
N VAL A 136 -5.27 6.70 5.79
CA VAL A 136 -3.86 6.62 5.42
C VAL A 136 -3.07 6.30 6.68
N VAL A 137 -2.52 5.11 6.72
CA VAL A 137 -1.70 4.66 7.83
C VAL A 137 -0.23 4.67 7.41
N THR A 138 0.61 5.29 8.24
CA THR A 138 2.05 5.32 8.05
C THR A 138 2.76 4.79 9.28
N PHE A 139 3.81 4.04 9.08
CA PHE A 139 4.62 3.45 10.15
C PHE A 139 6.01 3.08 9.63
N LYS A 140 6.91 2.75 10.54
CA LYS A 140 8.22 2.18 10.21
C LYS A 140 8.33 0.76 10.72
N LYS A 141 9.09 -0.06 9.99
CA LYS A 141 9.50 -1.37 10.49
C LYS A 141 10.64 -1.20 11.50
N VAL A 142 10.51 -1.85 12.65
CA VAL A 142 11.58 -1.97 13.64
C VAL A 142 12.65 -2.95 13.16
#